data_1f9b6754ef5a9b1a0de90d3d2a653138
#
_entry.id   1f9b6754ef5a9b1a0de90d3d2a653138
#
_cell.length_a   1.000
_cell.length_b   1.000
_cell.length_c   1.000
_cell.angle_alpha   90.00
_cell.angle_beta   90.00
_cell.angle_gamma   90.00
#
_symmetry.space_group_name_H-M   'P 1'
#
loop_
_entity.id
_entity.type
_entity.pdbx_description
1 polymer ?
#
loop_
_entity_poly.entity_id
_entity_poly.type
_entity_poly.pdbx_seq_one_letter_code
_entity_poly.pdbx_strand_id
1 'polypeptide(L)'
;LKNGYCEALTREWNEIADMRLSEKDANERKTMNTHLHILEPYTNLYRVWKDARLERQLYNLIGLFTEKILDKDTSHLQLFFDNDWQSKYPVVSYGHDIEASWLLHEAARVLGSHYRTHRRRLPLVGTSRNRSRIL
;
A
#
# COMPACT_ATOMS: atom_id res chain seq x y z
N LEU A 1 -2.27 15.62 -5.22
CA LEU A 1 -1.68 14.58 -4.35
C LEU A 1 -1.02 13.52 -5.22
N LYS A 2 0.27 13.30 -5.04
CA LYS A 2 1.00 12.22 -5.72
C LYS A 2 0.73 10.89 -5.02
N ASN A 3 -0.39 10.27 -5.33
CA ASN A 3 -0.83 8.97 -4.79
C ASN A 3 -0.78 8.87 -3.24
N GLY A 4 -1.59 8.02 -2.66
CA GLY A 4 -1.69 7.84 -1.22
C GLY A 4 -2.69 8.79 -0.56
N TYR A 5 -2.68 8.81 0.77
CA TYR A 5 -3.63 9.53 1.62
C TYR A 5 -2.92 10.57 2.47
N CYS A 6 -3.57 11.72 2.69
CA CYS A 6 -3.11 12.72 3.65
C CYS A 6 -3.42 12.27 5.07
N GLU A 7 -2.53 12.64 6.01
CA GLU A 7 -2.69 12.34 7.43
C GLU A 7 -3.91 13.04 8.03
N ALA A 8 -4.07 14.33 7.74
CA ALA A 8 -5.17 15.13 8.27
C ALA A 8 -5.63 16.20 7.30
N LEU A 9 -6.90 16.57 7.41
CA LEU A 9 -7.56 17.67 6.70
C LEU A 9 -8.47 18.39 7.67
N THR A 10 -8.86 19.64 7.34
CA THR A 10 -9.91 20.34 8.08
C THR A 10 -11.27 19.65 7.87
N ARG A 11 -12.26 20.05 8.65
CA ARG A 11 -13.64 19.57 8.49
C ARG A 11 -14.19 19.84 7.09
N GLU A 12 -13.75 20.90 6.44
CA GLU A 12 -14.14 21.32 5.08
C GLU A 12 -13.24 20.71 4.00
N TRP A 13 -12.41 19.71 4.34
CA TRP A 13 -11.48 19.00 3.45
C TRP A 13 -10.34 19.89 2.91
N ASN A 14 -10.01 20.99 3.61
CA ASN A 14 -8.86 21.82 3.27
C ASN A 14 -7.58 21.29 3.94
N GLU A 15 -6.44 21.73 3.44
CA GLU A 15 -5.15 21.43 4.05
C GLU A 15 -5.01 22.10 5.41
N ILE A 16 -4.35 21.40 6.33
CA ILE A 16 -4.05 21.88 7.68
C ILE A 16 -2.53 21.97 7.86
N ALA A 17 -2.05 22.97 8.56
CA ALA A 17 -0.62 23.21 8.74
C ALA A 17 0.05 22.20 9.68
N ASP A 18 -0.64 21.80 10.73
CA ASP A 18 -0.18 20.76 11.66
C ASP A 18 -1.03 19.50 11.47
N MET A 19 -0.42 18.47 10.91
CA MET A 19 -1.08 17.19 10.59
C MET A 19 -0.78 16.10 11.63
N ARG A 20 -0.02 16.42 12.68
CA ARG A 20 0.37 15.45 13.69
C ARG A 20 -0.82 14.90 14.47
N LEU A 21 -0.85 13.60 14.69
CA LEU A 21 -1.80 12.95 15.61
C LEU A 21 -1.35 13.09 17.07
N SER A 22 -0.04 13.24 17.29
CA SER A 22 0.54 13.45 18.60
C SER A 22 1.78 14.37 18.53
N GLU A 23 2.21 14.91 19.67
CA GLU A 23 3.42 15.73 19.76
C GLU A 23 4.71 14.96 19.41
N LYS A 24 4.67 13.63 19.44
CA LYS A 24 5.80 12.75 19.12
C LYS A 24 5.94 12.50 17.62
N ASP A 25 4.92 12.83 16.83
CA ASP A 25 4.92 12.56 15.41
C ASP A 25 5.64 13.65 14.63
N ALA A 26 6.25 13.28 13.53
CA ALA A 26 6.74 14.25 12.55
C ALA A 26 5.55 14.90 11.85
N ASN A 27 5.62 16.21 11.62
CA ASN A 27 4.60 16.94 10.89
C ASN A 27 4.79 16.74 9.38
N GLU A 28 4.33 15.59 8.89
CA GLU A 28 4.43 15.21 7.49
C GLU A 28 3.06 14.88 6.89
N ARG A 29 2.96 15.00 5.57
CA ARG A 29 1.67 14.87 4.86
C ARG A 29 1.17 13.43 4.77
N LYS A 30 2.09 12.48 4.77
CA LYS A 30 1.76 11.05 4.64
C LYS A 30 2.48 10.28 5.71
N THR A 31 1.79 9.32 6.30
CA THR A 31 2.37 8.41 7.28
C THR A 31 2.11 6.96 6.88
N MET A 32 3.01 6.09 7.26
CA MET A 32 2.80 4.64 7.16
C MET A 32 1.54 4.24 7.93
N ASN A 33 1.35 4.81 9.13
CA ASN A 33 0.23 4.50 10.02
C ASN A 33 -1.13 4.73 9.37
N THR A 34 -1.36 5.89 8.77
CA THR A 34 -2.61 6.18 8.03
C THR A 34 -2.85 5.18 6.90
N HIS A 35 -1.82 4.84 6.13
CA HIS A 35 -1.96 3.88 5.03
C HIS A 35 -2.27 2.48 5.54
N LEU A 36 -1.70 2.08 6.67
CA LEU A 36 -1.97 0.79 7.31
C LEU A 36 -3.42 0.69 7.80
N HIS A 37 -3.88 1.75 8.47
CA HIS A 37 -5.25 1.82 8.99
C HIS A 37 -6.33 2.13 7.94
N ILE A 38 -5.94 2.38 6.69
CA ILE A 38 -6.85 2.35 5.52
C ILE A 38 -6.83 0.97 4.86
N LEU A 39 -5.67 0.31 4.78
CA LEU A 39 -5.54 -1.04 4.22
C LEU A 39 -6.43 -2.05 4.95
N GLU A 40 -6.46 -2.00 6.28
CA GLU A 40 -7.21 -2.93 7.11
C GLU A 40 -8.72 -2.88 6.83
N PRO A 41 -9.43 -1.75 6.99
CA PRO A 41 -10.87 -1.68 6.73
C PRO A 41 -11.21 -1.92 5.26
N TYR A 42 -10.37 -1.53 4.31
CA TYR A 42 -10.59 -1.84 2.89
C TYR A 42 -10.50 -3.35 2.65
N THR A 43 -9.57 -4.04 3.29
CA THR A 43 -9.46 -5.50 3.24
C THR A 43 -10.71 -6.18 3.80
N ASN A 44 -11.19 -5.72 4.96
CA ASN A 44 -12.39 -6.26 5.59
C ASN A 44 -13.64 -5.96 4.77
N LEU A 45 -13.77 -4.76 4.24
CA LEU A 45 -14.89 -4.40 3.36
C LEU A 45 -14.87 -5.24 2.08
N TYR A 46 -13.70 -5.47 1.48
CA TYR A 46 -13.59 -6.26 0.26
C TYR A 46 -13.93 -7.74 0.46
N ARG A 47 -13.91 -8.28 1.69
CA ARG A 47 -14.39 -9.64 1.98
C ARG A 47 -15.87 -9.80 1.65
N VAL A 48 -16.68 -8.77 1.91
CA VAL A 48 -18.14 -8.79 1.79
C VAL A 48 -18.65 -8.01 0.58
N TRP A 49 -17.89 -7.06 0.08
CA TRP A 49 -18.26 -6.23 -1.07
C TRP A 49 -17.16 -6.20 -2.11
N LYS A 50 -17.31 -6.98 -3.18
CA LYS A 50 -16.33 -7.17 -4.26
C LYS A 50 -16.43 -6.06 -5.33
N ASP A 51 -16.26 -4.81 -4.93
CA ASP A 51 -16.25 -3.65 -5.83
C ASP A 51 -14.88 -3.49 -6.51
N ALA A 52 -14.88 -3.28 -7.83
CA ALA A 52 -13.65 -3.15 -8.62
C ALA A 52 -12.82 -1.89 -8.28
N ARG A 53 -13.43 -0.84 -7.73
CA ARG A 53 -12.71 0.36 -7.27
C ARG A 53 -11.98 0.06 -5.98
N LEU A 54 -12.62 -0.66 -5.05
CA LEU A 54 -12.02 -1.10 -3.80
C LEU A 54 -10.85 -2.06 -4.06
N GLU A 55 -11.02 -2.98 -4.99
CA GLU A 55 -9.96 -3.89 -5.45
C GLU A 55 -8.72 -3.11 -5.93
N ARG A 56 -8.92 -2.14 -6.81
CA ARG A 56 -7.82 -1.29 -7.29
C ARG A 56 -7.13 -0.51 -6.17
N GLN A 57 -7.88 -0.01 -5.18
CA GLN A 57 -7.30 0.69 -4.05
C GLN A 57 -6.49 -0.24 -3.14
N LEU A 58 -6.92 -1.47 -2.94
CA LEU A 58 -6.14 -2.47 -2.21
C LEU A 58 -4.83 -2.81 -2.92
N TYR A 59 -4.84 -3.04 -4.24
CA TYR A 59 -3.61 -3.23 -5.02
C TYR A 59 -2.70 -2.00 -4.93
N ASN A 60 -3.26 -0.80 -5.02
CA ASN A 60 -2.49 0.43 -4.88
C ASN A 60 -1.83 0.55 -3.50
N LEU A 61 -2.56 0.26 -2.43
CA LEU A 61 -2.02 0.30 -1.06
C LEU A 61 -0.89 -0.71 -0.87
N ILE A 62 -1.06 -1.96 -1.32
CA ILE A 62 0.00 -2.97 -1.27
C ILE A 62 1.23 -2.48 -2.05
N GLY A 63 1.04 -1.89 -3.24
CA GLY A 63 2.11 -1.30 -4.04
C GLY A 63 2.84 -0.17 -3.30
N LEU A 64 2.11 0.72 -2.62
CA LEU A 64 2.71 1.78 -1.80
C LEU A 64 3.56 1.22 -0.66
N PHE A 65 3.09 0.19 0.03
CA PHE A 65 3.87 -0.46 1.08
C PHE A 65 5.14 -1.09 0.54
N THR A 66 5.07 -1.83 -0.55
CA THR A 66 6.22 -2.57 -1.09
C THR A 66 7.23 -1.70 -1.85
N GLU A 67 6.81 -0.55 -2.40
CA GLU A 67 7.65 0.27 -3.26
C GLU A 67 8.08 1.60 -2.64
N LYS A 68 7.32 2.12 -1.66
CA LYS A 68 7.53 3.44 -1.07
C LYS A 68 7.78 3.41 0.42
N ILE A 69 7.06 2.58 1.16
CA ILE A 69 7.07 2.56 2.62
C ILE A 69 8.14 1.60 3.14
N LEU A 70 8.30 0.43 2.53
CA LEU A 70 9.32 -0.53 2.89
C LEU A 70 10.71 -0.04 2.44
N ASP A 71 11.59 0.19 3.38
CA ASP A 71 13.02 0.34 3.12
C ASP A 71 13.62 -1.03 2.77
N LYS A 72 14.11 -1.17 1.54
CA LYS A 72 14.60 -2.45 1.02
C LYS A 72 15.98 -2.83 1.56
N ASP A 73 16.74 -1.87 2.05
CA ASP A 73 18.06 -2.11 2.59
C ASP A 73 18.00 -2.62 4.04
N THR A 74 17.09 -2.05 4.82
CA THR A 74 16.92 -2.41 6.25
C THR A 74 15.79 -3.42 6.49
N SER A 75 14.85 -3.57 5.53
CA SER A 75 13.61 -4.35 5.66
C SER A 75 12.65 -3.82 6.73
N HIS A 76 12.81 -2.56 7.16
CA HIS A 76 11.91 -1.87 8.06
C HIS A 76 10.98 -0.91 7.33
N LEU A 77 9.86 -0.56 7.95
CA LEU A 77 8.96 0.45 7.42
C LEU A 77 9.45 1.85 7.80
N GLN A 78 9.53 2.73 6.82
CA GLN A 78 9.68 4.17 7.04
C GLN A 78 8.32 4.74 7.46
N LEU A 79 8.31 5.66 8.44
CA LEU A 79 7.06 6.06 9.10
C LEU A 79 6.43 7.33 8.56
N PHE A 80 7.24 8.32 8.13
CA PHE A 80 6.80 9.66 7.79
C PHE A 80 7.34 10.08 6.43
N PHE A 81 6.49 10.69 5.58
CA PHE A 81 6.82 11.04 4.21
C PHE A 81 6.26 12.40 3.83
N ASP A 82 7.03 13.13 3.04
CA ASP A 82 6.53 14.30 2.35
C ASP A 82 5.55 13.90 1.21
N ASN A 83 5.13 14.90 0.43
CA ASN A 83 4.19 14.70 -0.67
C ASN A 83 4.74 13.78 -1.77
N ASP A 84 6.06 13.75 -1.92
CA ASP A 84 6.79 12.99 -2.95
C ASP A 84 7.27 11.61 -2.48
N TRP A 85 6.82 11.17 -1.31
CA TRP A 85 7.22 9.91 -0.69
C TRP A 85 8.70 9.87 -0.29
N GLN A 86 9.28 11.03 0.03
CA GLN A 86 10.62 11.07 0.60
C GLN A 86 10.53 11.04 2.13
N SER A 87 11.21 10.10 2.74
CA SER A 87 11.36 10.02 4.20
C SER A 87 12.68 10.68 4.63
N LYS A 88 12.60 11.48 5.70
CA LYS A 88 13.75 12.16 6.30
C LYS A 88 14.04 11.68 7.72
N TYR A 89 13.26 10.75 8.20
CA TYR A 89 13.24 10.34 9.61
C TYR A 89 13.70 8.88 9.75
N PRO A 90 14.87 8.62 10.33
CA PRO A 90 15.40 7.27 10.54
C PRO A 90 14.77 6.61 11.78
N VAL A 91 13.44 6.63 11.87
CA VAL A 91 12.69 6.04 12.98
C VAL A 91 12.10 4.71 12.55
N VAL A 92 12.28 3.68 13.36
CA VAL A 92 11.76 2.33 13.15
C VAL A 92 10.77 1.98 14.26
N SER A 93 9.67 1.34 13.90
CA SER A 93 8.68 0.80 14.83
C SER A 93 8.49 -0.70 14.59
N TYR A 94 9.11 -1.51 15.41
CA TYR A 94 9.02 -2.97 15.32
C TYR A 94 7.58 -3.48 15.46
N GLY A 95 6.75 -2.81 16.25
CA GLY A 95 5.32 -3.15 16.38
C GLY A 95 4.60 -2.99 15.06
N HIS A 96 4.82 -1.87 14.37
CA HIS A 96 4.21 -1.63 13.06
C HIS A 96 4.78 -2.53 11.95
N ASP A 97 6.05 -2.91 12.01
CA ASP A 97 6.63 -3.88 11.06
C ASP A 97 5.89 -5.22 11.12
N ILE A 98 5.64 -5.72 12.35
CA ILE A 98 4.90 -6.97 12.56
C ILE A 98 3.44 -6.83 12.12
N GLU A 99 2.78 -5.76 12.54
CA GLU A 99 1.38 -5.49 12.21
C GLU A 99 1.17 -5.36 10.69
N ALA A 100 2.00 -4.57 10.02
CA ALA A 100 1.92 -4.41 8.57
C ALA A 100 2.20 -5.72 7.82
N SER A 101 3.15 -6.52 8.27
CA SER A 101 3.44 -7.83 7.70
C SER A 101 2.19 -8.71 7.69
N TRP A 102 1.46 -8.75 8.79
CA TRP A 102 0.22 -9.52 8.89
C TRP A 102 -0.91 -8.92 8.04
N LEU A 103 -1.15 -7.61 8.12
CA LEU A 103 -2.23 -6.94 7.39
C LEU A 103 -2.02 -6.99 5.86
N LEU A 104 -0.79 -6.83 5.39
CA LEU A 104 -0.45 -6.97 3.97
C LEU A 104 -0.67 -8.41 3.48
N HIS A 105 -0.30 -9.40 4.29
CA HIS A 105 -0.58 -10.80 3.97
C HIS A 105 -2.08 -11.08 3.86
N GLU A 106 -2.88 -10.57 4.78
CA GLU A 106 -4.34 -10.72 4.75
C GLU A 106 -4.96 -10.03 3.52
N ALA A 107 -4.52 -8.80 3.19
CA ALA A 107 -4.98 -8.09 2.01
C ALA A 107 -4.65 -8.85 0.72
N ALA A 108 -3.42 -9.33 0.58
CA ALA A 108 -2.98 -10.13 -0.56
C ALA A 108 -3.77 -11.46 -0.66
N ARG A 109 -4.06 -12.11 0.46
CA ARG A 109 -4.85 -13.34 0.51
C ARG A 109 -6.29 -13.11 0.07
N VAL A 110 -6.92 -12.04 0.52
CA VAL A 110 -8.30 -11.66 0.17
C VAL A 110 -8.41 -11.29 -1.31
N LEU A 111 -7.42 -10.60 -1.87
CA LEU A 111 -7.29 -10.32 -3.30
C LEU A 111 -7.00 -11.61 -4.10
N GLY A 112 -6.09 -12.46 -3.64
CA GLY A 112 -5.65 -13.68 -4.30
C GLY A 112 -6.73 -14.75 -4.42
N SER A 113 -7.69 -14.80 -3.51
CA SER A 113 -8.88 -15.65 -3.63
C SER A 113 -9.73 -15.30 -4.87
N HIS A 114 -9.64 -14.03 -5.33
CA HIS A 114 -10.33 -13.56 -6.53
C HIS A 114 -9.45 -13.66 -7.80
N TYR A 115 -8.12 -13.56 -7.65
CA TYR A 115 -7.17 -13.64 -8.76
C TYR A 115 -7.18 -15.00 -9.48
N ARG A 116 -7.47 -16.10 -8.76
CA ARG A 116 -7.62 -17.43 -9.35
C ARG A 116 -8.83 -17.56 -10.27
N THR A 117 -9.90 -16.81 -10.02
CA THR A 117 -11.12 -16.79 -10.84
C THR A 117 -10.97 -15.91 -12.08
N HIS A 118 -10.23 -14.79 -12.00
CA HIS A 118 -10.02 -13.90 -13.14
C HIS A 118 -8.92 -14.38 -14.10
N ARG A 119 -7.88 -15.07 -13.62
CA ARG A 119 -6.80 -15.60 -14.48
C ARG A 119 -7.29 -16.66 -15.47
N ARG A 120 -8.43 -17.29 -15.19
CA ARG A 120 -9.09 -18.22 -16.14
C ARG A 120 -9.80 -17.53 -17.30
N ARG A 121 -9.94 -16.18 -17.28
CA ARG A 121 -10.64 -15.40 -18.30
C ARG A 121 -9.74 -14.53 -19.17
N LEU A 122 -8.45 -14.47 -18.90
CA LEU A 122 -7.49 -13.77 -19.77
C LEU A 122 -6.86 -14.79 -20.73
N PRO A 123 -6.94 -14.57 -22.06
CA PRO A 123 -6.24 -15.41 -23.01
C PRO A 123 -4.74 -15.30 -22.78
N LEU A 124 -4.07 -16.44 -22.72
CA LEU A 124 -2.62 -16.51 -22.70
C LEU A 124 -2.08 -15.81 -23.95
N VAL A 125 -1.48 -14.64 -23.79
CA VAL A 125 -0.66 -14.04 -24.84
C VAL A 125 0.50 -14.99 -25.09
N GLY A 126 0.52 -15.59 -26.26
CA GLY A 126 1.46 -16.63 -26.64
C GLY A 126 2.90 -16.14 -26.55
N THR A 127 3.69 -16.82 -25.73
CA THR A 127 5.15 -16.78 -25.85
C THR A 127 5.56 -17.58 -27.08
N SER A 128 5.80 -16.87 -28.18
CA SER A 128 6.46 -17.40 -29.36
C SER A 128 7.86 -17.89 -28.97
N ARG A 129 8.02 -19.22 -28.80
CA ARG A 129 9.35 -19.84 -28.72
C ARG A 129 9.95 -19.86 -30.11
N ASN A 130 10.84 -18.91 -30.37
CA ASN A 130 11.73 -18.98 -31.52
C ASN A 130 12.77 -20.07 -31.27
N ARG A 131 12.57 -21.25 -31.86
CA ARG A 131 13.60 -22.30 -31.94
C ARG A 131 14.49 -21.97 -33.14
N SER A 132 15.62 -21.33 -32.89
CA SER A 132 16.71 -21.29 -33.86
C SER A 132 17.40 -22.65 -33.84
N ARG A 133 17.27 -23.40 -34.91
CA ARG A 133 18.14 -24.54 -35.23
C ARG A 133 19.51 -24.00 -35.59
N ILE A 134 20.55 -24.50 -34.93
CA ILE A 134 21.92 -24.38 -35.37
C ILE A 134 22.28 -25.77 -35.99
N LEU A 135 22.70 -25.70 -37.26
CA LEU A 135 23.43 -26.74 -37.94
C LEU A 135 24.89 -26.71 -37.52
#